data_2a359919272e3250a42eb17c397d348c
#
_entry.id   2a359919272e3250a42eb17c397d348c
#
_cell.length_a   1.000
_cell.length_b   1.000
_cell.length_c   1.000
_cell.angle_alpha   90.00
_cell.angle_beta   90.00
_cell.angle_gamma   90.00
#
_symmetry.space_group_name_H-M   'P 1'
#
loop_
_entity.id
_entity.type
_entity.pdbx_description
1 polymer ?
#
loop_
_entity_poly.entity_id
_entity_poly.type
_entity_poly.pdbx_seq_one_letter_code
_entity_poly.pdbx_strand_id
1 'polypeptide(L)'
;MPDAVPPDEEVDLTIVVLRFHAADPEALLSVLAKYVVLARGHPGCRNIDLVASVTVPGRLVVIQKWQSPEAQRAHFDSADMIEMAEACRGLLTEPPDVDLLEAISAHDLA
;
A
#
# COMPACT_ATOMS: atom_id res chain seq x y z
N MET A 1 29.23 -19.42 -6.74
CA MET A 1 28.78 -18.78 -6.79
C MET A 1 28.15 -18.53 -6.42
N PRO A 2 28.19 -18.58 -6.08
CA PRO A 2 27.42 -18.22 -5.99
C PRO A 2 26.98 -17.57 -5.76
N ASP A 3 26.97 -17.46 -5.44
CA ASP A 3 26.57 -16.87 -5.36
C ASP A 3 26.09 -16.01 -5.57
N ALA A 4 26.67 -15.99 -5.85
CA ALA A 4 25.99 -14.92 -6.61
C ALA A 4 24.57 -14.81 -6.13
N VAL A 5 24.21 -13.62 -5.69
CA VAL A 5 22.86 -13.31 -5.32
C VAL A 5 21.97 -13.72 -6.49
N PRO A 6 21.09 -14.69 -6.30
CA PRO A 6 20.18 -15.07 -7.37
C PRO A 6 19.40 -13.84 -7.84
N PRO A 7 19.16 -13.71 -9.14
CA PRO A 7 18.39 -12.56 -9.65
C PRO A 7 17.03 -12.40 -8.98
N ASP A 8 16.49 -13.46 -8.40
CA ASP A 8 15.21 -13.41 -7.72
C ASP A 8 15.28 -12.74 -6.34
N GLU A 9 16.48 -12.41 -5.86
CA GLU A 9 16.58 -11.56 -4.69
C GLU A 9 16.49 -10.09 -5.10
N GLU A 10 16.68 -9.78 -6.37
CA GLU A 10 16.22 -8.54 -6.93
C GLU A 10 14.81 -8.80 -7.43
N VAL A 11 13.86 -8.59 -6.57
CA VAL A 11 12.50 -8.97 -6.84
C VAL A 11 11.83 -7.95 -7.73
N ASP A 12 11.15 -8.42 -8.77
CA ASP A 12 10.28 -7.58 -9.55
C ASP A 12 9.04 -7.28 -8.71
N LEU A 13 9.13 -6.23 -7.92
CA LEU A 13 8.02 -5.83 -7.07
C LEU A 13 7.13 -4.83 -7.79
N THR A 14 5.84 -4.98 -7.59
CA THR A 14 4.87 -3.95 -7.92
C THR A 14 4.60 -3.17 -6.65
N ILE A 15 4.78 -1.86 -6.72
CA ILE A 15 4.66 -0.99 -5.56
C ILE A 15 3.49 -0.05 -5.77
N VAL A 16 2.67 0.10 -4.72
CA VAL A 16 1.56 1.04 -4.75
C VAL A 16 1.76 2.03 -3.62
N VAL A 17 1.62 3.31 -3.94
CA VAL A 17 1.64 4.36 -2.92
C VAL A 17 0.30 5.07 -2.97
N LEU A 18 -0.43 5.01 -1.86
CA LEU A 18 -1.71 5.69 -1.70
C LEU A 18 -1.50 6.87 -0.76
N ARG A 19 -1.83 8.08 -1.23
CA ARG A 19 -1.73 9.27 -0.39
C ARG A 19 -3.12 9.79 -0.12
N PHE A 20 -3.41 9.97 1.17
CA PHE A 20 -4.72 10.42 1.65
C PHE A 20 -4.56 11.76 2.36
N HIS A 21 -5.48 12.68 2.11
CA HIS A 21 -5.52 13.98 2.79
C HIS A 21 -6.75 14.01 3.68
N ALA A 22 -6.53 13.91 4.98
CA ALA A 22 -7.60 13.69 5.95
C ALA A 22 -8.35 14.97 6.29
N ALA A 23 -9.67 14.93 6.19
CA ALA A 23 -10.54 15.92 6.81
C ALA A 23 -10.71 15.58 8.30
N ASP A 24 -10.66 14.30 8.64
CA ASP A 24 -10.73 13.80 10.01
C ASP A 24 -9.61 12.78 10.21
N PRO A 25 -8.41 13.24 10.66
CA PRO A 25 -7.26 12.36 10.75
C PRO A 25 -7.43 11.15 11.66
N GLU A 26 -8.11 11.29 12.81
CA GLU A 26 -8.29 10.17 13.71
C GLU A 26 -9.19 9.09 13.11
N ALA A 27 -10.29 9.51 12.52
CA ALA A 27 -11.21 8.56 11.89
C ALA A 27 -10.56 7.87 10.70
N LEU A 28 -9.82 8.63 9.88
CA LEU A 28 -9.13 8.05 8.74
C LEU A 28 -8.05 7.06 9.18
N LEU A 29 -7.31 7.40 10.23
CA LEU A 29 -6.28 6.49 10.75
C LEU A 29 -6.89 5.15 11.16
N SER A 30 -8.04 5.17 11.83
CA SER A 30 -8.73 3.93 12.22
C SER A 30 -9.13 3.10 11.01
N VAL A 31 -9.66 3.74 9.96
CA VAL A 31 -10.05 3.05 8.73
C VAL A 31 -8.84 2.40 8.06
N LEU A 32 -7.76 3.18 7.92
CA LEU A 32 -6.56 2.69 7.22
C LEU A 32 -5.83 1.62 8.03
N ALA A 33 -5.81 1.73 9.36
CA ALA A 33 -5.18 0.72 10.21
C ALA A 33 -5.88 -0.63 10.05
N LYS A 34 -7.21 -0.64 10.03
CA LYS A 34 -7.97 -1.87 9.80
C LYS A 34 -7.68 -2.44 8.42
N TYR A 35 -7.70 -1.59 7.40
CA TYR A 35 -7.43 -2.00 6.03
C TYR A 35 -6.05 -2.65 5.91
N VAL A 36 -5.02 -2.03 6.49
CA VAL A 36 -3.65 -2.52 6.38
C VAL A 36 -3.51 -3.91 7.00
N VAL A 37 -4.14 -4.14 8.14
CA VAL A 37 -4.10 -5.45 8.80
C VAL A 37 -4.71 -6.53 7.91
N LEU A 38 -5.87 -6.23 7.30
CA LEU A 38 -6.53 -7.17 6.41
C LEU A 38 -5.74 -7.39 5.12
N ALA A 39 -5.23 -6.31 4.55
CA ALA A 39 -4.53 -6.36 3.26
C ALA A 39 -3.22 -7.16 3.35
N ARG A 40 -2.57 -7.14 4.50
CA ARG A 40 -1.34 -7.91 4.71
C ARG A 40 -1.54 -9.41 4.53
N GLY A 41 -2.77 -9.89 4.69
CA GLY A 41 -3.08 -11.30 4.51
C GLY A 41 -3.41 -11.70 3.08
N HIS A 42 -3.43 -10.76 2.14
CA HIS A 42 -3.77 -11.08 0.75
C HIS A 42 -2.62 -11.82 0.05
N PRO A 43 -2.95 -12.75 -0.84
CA PRO A 43 -1.91 -13.48 -1.59
C PRO A 43 -1.01 -12.53 -2.36
N GLY A 44 0.29 -12.75 -2.27
CA GLY A 44 1.28 -11.93 -2.97
C GLY A 44 1.64 -10.65 -2.28
N CYS A 45 1.05 -10.35 -1.13
CA CYS A 45 1.46 -9.17 -0.35
C CYS A 45 2.82 -9.43 0.28
N ARG A 46 3.79 -8.58 -0.03
CA ARG A 46 5.14 -8.68 0.52
C ARG A 46 5.29 -7.75 1.72
N ASN A 47 4.70 -6.58 1.66
CA ASN A 47 4.78 -5.62 2.76
C ASN A 47 3.76 -4.50 2.55
N ILE A 48 3.23 -3.98 3.66
CA ILE A 48 2.40 -2.77 3.65
C ILE A 48 2.77 -1.95 4.87
N ASP A 49 3.09 -0.68 4.63
CA ASP A 49 3.37 0.28 5.69
C ASP A 49 2.33 1.39 5.67
N LEU A 50 1.86 1.77 6.84
CA LEU A 50 1.01 2.95 7.04
C LEU A 50 1.84 4.00 7.75
N VAL A 51 2.02 5.14 7.12
CA VAL A 51 2.89 6.21 7.63
C VAL A 51 2.17 7.55 7.54
N ALA A 52 2.64 8.50 8.33
CA ALA A 52 2.11 9.86 8.33
C ALA A 52 3.19 10.82 7.90
N SER A 53 2.81 11.85 7.13
CA SER A 53 3.74 12.91 6.75
C SER A 53 4.07 13.75 7.97
N VAL A 54 5.36 14.07 8.13
CA VAL A 54 5.79 14.99 9.19
C VAL A 54 5.83 16.43 8.70
N THR A 55 5.66 16.66 7.40
CA THR A 55 5.73 18.01 6.81
C THR A 55 4.37 18.50 6.31
N VAL A 56 3.43 17.61 6.02
CA VAL A 56 2.10 17.98 5.54
C VAL A 56 1.06 17.43 6.51
N PRO A 57 0.49 18.30 7.36
CA PRO A 57 -0.52 17.85 8.32
C PRO A 57 -1.71 17.18 7.63
N GLY A 58 -2.19 16.09 8.21
CA GLY A 58 -3.34 15.39 7.69
C GLY A 58 -3.04 14.44 6.54
N ARG A 59 -1.80 14.35 6.07
CA ARG A 59 -1.45 13.41 5.00
C ARG A 59 -1.04 12.08 5.60
N LEU A 60 -1.79 11.03 5.26
CA LEU A 60 -1.46 9.65 5.58
C LEU A 60 -1.11 8.92 4.29
N VAL A 61 -0.13 8.03 4.36
CA VAL A 61 0.38 7.33 3.19
C VAL A 61 0.41 5.83 3.48
N VAL A 62 -0.07 5.04 2.52
CA VAL A 62 0.03 3.58 2.57
C VAL A 62 0.97 3.16 1.45
N ILE A 63 2.03 2.44 1.81
CA ILE A 63 3.03 1.97 0.85
C ILE A 63 2.91 0.45 0.81
N GLN A 64 2.62 -0.09 -0.38
CA GLN A 64 2.40 -1.53 -0.56
C GLN A 64 3.43 -2.09 -1.51
N LYS A 65 3.91 -3.30 -1.21
CA LYS A 65 4.77 -4.06 -2.10
C LYS A 65 4.11 -5.40 -2.39
N TRP A 66 3.96 -5.70 -3.67
CA TRP A 66 3.30 -6.92 -4.15
C TRP A 66 4.27 -7.72 -5.00
N GLN A 67 4.16 -9.05 -4.96
CA GLN A 67 5.08 -9.92 -5.68
C GLN A 67 4.89 -9.87 -7.20
N SER A 68 3.75 -9.38 -7.68
CA SER A 68 3.45 -9.33 -9.12
C SER A 68 2.35 -8.32 -9.40
N PRO A 69 2.26 -7.83 -10.65
CA PRO A 69 1.12 -6.99 -11.05
C PRO A 69 -0.22 -7.69 -10.89
N GLU A 70 -0.25 -9.01 -11.10
CA GLU A 70 -1.48 -9.78 -10.97
C GLU A 70 -1.97 -9.81 -9.52
N ALA A 71 -1.05 -10.02 -8.57
CA ALA A 71 -1.40 -10.02 -7.15
C ALA A 71 -1.90 -8.64 -6.72
N GLN A 72 -1.25 -7.58 -7.19
CA GLN A 72 -1.67 -6.22 -6.89
C GLN A 72 -3.06 -5.94 -7.43
N ARG A 73 -3.33 -6.34 -8.67
CA ARG A 73 -4.64 -6.11 -9.28
C ARG A 73 -5.74 -6.88 -8.56
N ALA A 74 -5.46 -8.14 -8.19
CA ALA A 74 -6.42 -8.94 -7.45
C ALA A 74 -6.79 -8.28 -6.12
N HIS A 75 -5.79 -7.70 -5.43
CA HIS A 75 -6.04 -6.96 -4.20
C HIS A 75 -6.87 -5.71 -4.47
N PHE A 76 -6.53 -4.97 -5.51
CA PHE A 76 -7.23 -3.72 -5.84
C PHE A 76 -8.72 -3.96 -6.12
N ASP A 77 -9.05 -5.13 -6.66
CA ASP A 77 -10.43 -5.51 -6.96
C ASP A 77 -11.11 -6.23 -5.78
N SER A 78 -10.43 -6.35 -4.64
CA SER A 78 -10.91 -7.13 -3.51
C SER A 78 -11.98 -6.39 -2.70
N ALA A 79 -12.75 -7.18 -1.94
CA ALA A 79 -13.75 -6.63 -1.04
C ALA A 79 -13.13 -5.72 0.01
N ASP A 80 -11.93 -6.06 0.51
CA ASP A 80 -11.25 -5.24 1.51
C ASP A 80 -10.91 -3.85 0.97
N MET A 81 -10.48 -3.78 -0.28
CA MET A 81 -10.18 -2.49 -0.92
C MET A 81 -11.45 -1.66 -1.11
N ILE A 82 -12.52 -2.30 -1.57
CA ILE A 82 -13.80 -1.63 -1.78
C ILE A 82 -14.35 -1.13 -0.45
N GLU A 83 -14.29 -1.94 0.58
CA GLU A 83 -14.78 -1.58 1.90
C GLU A 83 -14.00 -0.39 2.48
N MET A 84 -12.68 -0.41 2.32
CA MET A 84 -11.83 0.71 2.76
C MET A 84 -12.21 1.99 2.01
N ALA A 85 -12.37 1.91 0.69
CA ALA A 85 -12.72 3.09 -0.10
C ALA A 85 -14.07 3.66 0.33
N GLU A 86 -15.04 2.82 0.64
CA GLU A 86 -16.34 3.26 1.12
C GLU A 86 -16.23 3.89 2.50
N ALA A 87 -15.44 3.30 3.38
CA ALA A 87 -15.26 3.81 4.74
C ALA A 87 -14.53 5.15 4.75
N CYS A 88 -13.76 5.48 3.70
CA CYS A 88 -13.08 6.77 3.58
C CYS A 88 -13.99 7.90 3.17
N ARG A 89 -15.23 7.62 2.74
CA ARG A 89 -16.15 8.67 2.32
C ARG A 89 -16.43 9.65 3.46
N GLY A 90 -16.27 10.93 3.16
CA GLY A 90 -16.47 11.99 4.15
C GLY A 90 -15.28 12.21 5.08
N LEU A 91 -14.24 11.40 4.96
CA LEU A 91 -13.05 11.53 5.81
C LEU A 91 -11.88 12.20 5.09
N LEU A 92 -12.02 12.48 3.80
CA LEU A 92 -10.95 13.03 2.97
C LEU A 92 -11.31 14.44 2.50
N THR A 93 -10.30 15.29 2.33
CA THR A 93 -10.50 16.63 1.75
C THR A 93 -10.55 16.59 0.22
N GLU A 94 -10.00 15.51 -0.37
CA GLU A 94 -9.91 15.31 -1.80
C GLU A 94 -9.74 13.83 -2.08
N PRO A 95 -9.96 13.37 -3.33
CA PRO A 95 -9.74 11.96 -3.64
C PRO A 95 -8.29 11.55 -3.38
N PRO A 96 -8.03 10.30 -2.97
CA PRO A 96 -6.66 9.86 -2.72
C PRO A 96 -5.84 9.80 -4.00
N ASP A 97 -4.55 10.10 -3.85
CA ASP A 97 -3.57 9.90 -4.92
C ASP A 97 -3.16 8.45 -4.95
N VAL A 98 -3.09 7.87 -6.15
CA VAL A 98 -2.64 6.49 -6.34
C VAL A 98 -1.46 6.50 -7.31
N ASP A 99 -0.30 6.05 -6.82
CA ASP A 99 0.86 5.78 -7.66
C ASP A 99 1.05 4.29 -7.78
N LEU A 100 1.07 3.80 -9.01
CA LEU A 100 1.36 2.41 -9.30
C LEU A 100 2.76 2.36 -9.91
N LEU A 101 3.68 1.71 -9.23
CA LEU A 101 5.09 1.79 -9.54
C LEU A 101 5.67 0.40 -9.79
N GLU A 102 6.64 0.35 -10.70
CA GLU A 102 7.40 -0.85 -10.97
C GLU A 102 8.78 -0.70 -10.33
N ALA A 103 9.21 -1.69 -9.59
CA ALA A 103 10.51 -1.64 -8.97
C ALA A 103 11.61 -1.74 -10.03
N ILE A 104 12.55 -0.80 -9.99
CA ILE A 104 13.74 -0.84 -10.83
C ILE A 104 14.88 -1.47 -10.06
N SER A 105 15.03 -1.07 -8.81
CA SER A 105 15.98 -1.66 -7.88
C SER A 105 15.31 -1.66 -6.54
N ALA A 106 14.86 -2.82 -6.10
CA ALA A 106 14.15 -2.97 -4.83
C ALA A 106 14.74 -4.14 -4.08
N HIS A 107 14.75 -4.01 -2.76
CA HIS A 107 15.24 -5.05 -1.88
C HIS A 107 14.12 -5.45 -0.93
N ASP A 108 13.90 -6.76 -0.85
CA ASP A 108 12.88 -7.29 0.03
C ASP A 108 13.48 -8.46 0.80
N LEU A 109 13.45 -8.35 2.11
CA LEU A 109 14.05 -9.33 3.01
C LEU A 109 13.08 -10.42 3.45
N ALA A 110 11.90 -10.45 2.88
CA ALA A 110 10.85 -11.38 3.28
C ALA A 110 11.25 -12.84 3.18
#